data_bfafcf1e3d6396954bc4c3857bf3e9cd
#
_entry.id   bfafcf1e3d6396954bc4c3857bf3e9cd
#
_cell.length_a   1.000
_cell.length_b   1.000
_cell.length_c   1.000
_cell.angle_alpha   90.00
_cell.angle_beta   90.00
_cell.angle_gamma   90.00
#
_symmetry.space_group_name_H-M   'P 1'
#
loop_
_entity.id
_entity.type
_entity.pdbx_description
1 polymer ?
#
loop_
_entity_poly.entity_id
_entity_poly.type
_entity_poly.pdbx_seq_one_letter_code
_entity_poly.pdbx_strand_id
1 'polypeptide(L)'
;MKAPTGAVKGLIIAAPSSGSGKTVLTLGLLRYLSIIGKSITSAKAGPDYIDPAYHTAATGMPCYNLDIWAMRPSILYEVATLGSADAIVICEGVMGLFDGAIMEQASTADLAQVTGWPVVLIIDAAAQGASAGAVLRGFATHRPNFSPVGVIFNRVGGIRHKDILRKAAIRAAPDVKILGFVPRSTDLDLPDRHLGLIQAVEHADLEKFLDSAANLVEKNIDIDEFLSLARPLKLSGGVSSSPIAPLGQRIAIADDQAFSFRYTITLNGWKKEGAELN
;
A
#
# COMPACT_ATOMS: atom_id res chain seq x y z
N MET A 1 -20.01 -14.46 9.09
CA MET A 1 -19.72 -13.05 9.43
C MET A 1 -20.79 -12.18 8.79
N LYS A 2 -21.40 -11.24 9.52
CA LYS A 2 -22.33 -10.26 8.94
C LYS A 2 -21.57 -9.34 7.99
N ALA A 3 -22.14 -9.02 6.83
CA ALA A 3 -21.61 -7.98 5.97
C ALA A 3 -21.49 -6.66 6.76
N PRO A 4 -20.41 -5.89 6.57
CA PRO A 4 -20.25 -4.62 7.26
C PRO A 4 -21.38 -3.66 6.91
N THR A 5 -21.95 -2.99 7.92
CA THR A 5 -23.06 -2.03 7.76
C THR A 5 -22.60 -0.66 7.27
N GLY A 6 -21.28 -0.40 7.18
CA GLY A 6 -20.66 0.81 6.66
C GLY A 6 -19.86 0.55 5.38
N ALA A 7 -19.78 1.53 4.49
CA ALA A 7 -18.93 1.44 3.31
C ALA A 7 -17.44 1.49 3.73
N VAL A 8 -16.69 0.44 3.44
CA VAL A 8 -15.23 0.40 3.66
C VAL A 8 -14.58 1.53 2.88
N LYS A 9 -13.78 2.35 3.56
CA LYS A 9 -13.02 3.43 2.94
C LYS A 9 -11.57 3.00 2.77
N GLY A 10 -10.90 3.54 1.77
CA GLY A 10 -9.47 3.29 1.59
C GLY A 10 -8.78 4.35 0.78
N LEU A 11 -7.48 4.24 0.71
CA LEU A 11 -6.58 5.02 -0.15
C LEU A 11 -5.38 4.15 -0.55
N ILE A 12 -4.69 4.56 -1.59
CA ILE A 12 -3.54 3.84 -2.14
C ILE A 12 -2.30 4.72 -2.05
N ILE A 13 -1.21 4.17 -1.54
CA ILE A 13 0.11 4.79 -1.55
C ILE A 13 0.88 4.24 -2.75
N ALA A 14 1.30 5.11 -3.65
CA ALA A 14 2.04 4.75 -4.85
C ALA A 14 3.29 5.61 -5.03
N ALA A 15 4.12 5.28 -5.99
CA ALA A 15 5.32 6.04 -6.31
C ALA A 15 5.57 6.03 -7.83
N PRO A 16 6.42 6.92 -8.37
CA PRO A 16 6.84 6.89 -9.75
C PRO A 16 7.62 5.63 -10.14
N SER A 17 8.37 5.06 -9.20
CA SER A 17 9.21 3.87 -9.43
C SER A 17 9.47 3.12 -8.12
N SER A 18 10.00 1.91 -8.23
CA SER A 18 10.61 1.20 -7.10
C SER A 18 11.76 2.02 -6.50
N GLY A 19 12.08 1.80 -5.23
CA GLY A 19 13.14 2.53 -4.54
C GLY A 19 12.81 3.96 -4.09
N SER A 20 11.61 4.48 -4.38
CA SER A 20 11.17 5.82 -3.95
C SER A 20 10.92 5.95 -2.43
N GLY A 21 11.02 4.86 -1.68
CA GLY A 21 10.76 4.80 -0.23
C GLY A 21 9.30 4.56 0.14
N LYS A 22 8.51 4.06 -0.81
CA LYS A 22 7.09 3.75 -0.63
C LYS A 22 6.84 2.83 0.56
N THR A 23 7.53 1.69 0.63
CA THR A 23 7.37 0.70 1.70
C THR A 23 7.72 1.28 3.07
N VAL A 24 8.86 1.97 3.21
CA VAL A 24 9.26 2.59 4.49
C VAL A 24 8.21 3.56 5.02
N LEU A 25 7.69 4.43 4.14
CA LEU A 25 6.67 5.42 4.52
C LEU A 25 5.31 4.77 4.79
N THR A 26 4.95 3.73 4.05
CA THR A 26 3.73 2.95 4.32
C THR A 26 3.81 2.27 5.68
N LEU A 27 4.92 1.60 5.99
CA LEU A 27 5.15 0.96 7.28
C LEU A 27 5.12 1.97 8.44
N GLY A 28 5.74 3.13 8.25
CA GLY A 28 5.68 4.22 9.23
C GLY A 28 4.26 4.72 9.48
N LEU A 29 3.46 4.93 8.41
CA LEU A 29 2.06 5.31 8.50
C LEU A 29 1.23 4.24 9.23
N LEU A 30 1.37 2.98 8.84
CA LEU A 30 0.66 1.86 9.46
C LEU A 30 1.00 1.72 10.94
N ARG A 31 2.29 1.74 11.28
CA ARG A 31 2.75 1.64 12.68
C ARG A 31 2.26 2.81 13.53
N TYR A 32 2.42 4.05 13.05
CA TYR A 32 1.96 5.24 13.75
C TYR A 32 0.45 5.22 14.00
N LEU A 33 -0.35 4.95 12.96
CA LEU A 33 -1.79 4.90 13.08
C LEU A 33 -2.27 3.79 14.02
N SER A 34 -1.58 2.65 14.04
CA SER A 34 -1.83 1.56 15.00
C SER A 34 -1.54 2.01 16.44
N ILE A 35 -0.41 2.68 16.69
CA ILE A 35 -0.01 3.18 18.01
C ILE A 35 -1.05 4.17 18.57
N ILE A 36 -1.56 5.09 17.75
CA ILE A 36 -2.59 6.05 18.17
C ILE A 36 -4.00 5.49 18.17
N GLY A 37 -4.17 4.19 17.97
CA GLY A 37 -5.46 3.48 18.07
C GLY A 37 -6.45 3.80 16.94
N LYS A 38 -5.98 4.23 15.76
CA LYS A 38 -6.87 4.40 14.60
C LYS A 38 -7.30 3.03 14.06
N SER A 39 -8.57 2.90 13.72
CA SER A 39 -9.09 1.70 13.06
C SER A 39 -8.61 1.67 11.61
N ILE A 40 -7.57 0.88 11.36
CA ILE A 40 -6.97 0.71 10.03
C ILE A 40 -6.77 -0.76 9.72
N THR A 41 -6.77 -1.07 8.42
CA THR A 41 -6.27 -2.34 7.87
C THR A 41 -5.30 -2.03 6.74
N SER A 42 -4.48 -2.99 6.37
CA SER A 42 -3.54 -2.81 5.27
C SER A 42 -3.80 -3.81 4.14
N ALA A 43 -3.48 -3.38 2.92
CA ALA A 43 -3.46 -4.23 1.75
C ALA A 43 -2.20 -3.96 0.91
N LYS A 44 -1.80 -4.94 0.12
CA LYS A 44 -0.71 -4.81 -0.85
C LYS A 44 -1.25 -5.05 -2.26
N ALA A 45 -0.96 -4.14 -3.18
CA ALA A 45 -1.32 -4.33 -4.59
C ALA A 45 -0.44 -5.41 -5.23
N GLY A 46 -1.06 -6.26 -6.08
CA GLY A 46 -0.35 -7.26 -6.88
C GLY A 46 0.26 -8.43 -6.10
N PRO A 47 1.10 -9.23 -6.78
CA PRO A 47 1.66 -10.49 -6.27
C PRO A 47 2.95 -10.28 -5.45
N ASP A 48 2.93 -9.39 -4.49
CA ASP A 48 4.02 -9.20 -3.55
C ASP A 48 3.78 -10.05 -2.30
N TYR A 49 4.70 -10.96 -2.00
CA TYR A 49 4.57 -11.89 -0.88
C TYR A 49 5.40 -11.51 0.34
N ILE A 50 6.25 -10.48 0.23
CA ILE A 50 7.17 -10.04 1.28
C ILE A 50 6.57 -8.89 2.09
N ASP A 51 6.13 -7.84 1.42
CA ASP A 51 5.59 -6.63 2.06
C ASP A 51 4.38 -6.91 2.98
N PRO A 52 3.45 -7.85 2.67
CA PRO A 52 2.34 -8.15 3.58
C PRO A 52 2.76 -8.60 4.98
N ALA A 53 3.90 -9.29 5.11
CA ALA A 53 4.43 -9.68 6.43
C ALA A 53 4.92 -8.48 7.23
N TYR A 54 5.58 -7.52 6.59
CA TYR A 54 5.96 -6.24 7.21
C TYR A 54 4.75 -5.41 7.63
N HIS A 55 3.71 -5.33 6.77
CA HIS A 55 2.46 -4.64 7.11
C HIS A 55 1.78 -5.29 8.33
N THR A 56 1.78 -6.63 8.38
CA THR A 56 1.24 -7.38 9.51
C THR A 56 2.03 -7.08 10.79
N ALA A 57 3.35 -7.03 10.72
CA ALA A 57 4.19 -6.65 11.87
C ALA A 57 3.93 -5.19 12.31
N ALA A 58 3.74 -4.27 11.38
CA ALA A 58 3.47 -2.86 11.69
C ALA A 58 2.13 -2.64 12.40
N THR A 59 1.09 -3.42 12.07
CA THR A 59 -0.28 -3.20 12.55
C THR A 59 -0.77 -4.23 13.56
N GLY A 60 -0.13 -5.39 13.65
CA GLY A 60 -0.66 -6.56 14.38
C GLY A 60 -1.86 -7.23 13.69
N MET A 61 -2.27 -6.75 12.50
CA MET A 61 -3.42 -7.25 11.74
C MET A 61 -2.97 -7.87 10.41
N PRO A 62 -3.62 -8.95 9.93
CA PRO A 62 -3.27 -9.56 8.65
C PRO A 62 -3.34 -8.55 7.50
N CYS A 63 -2.33 -8.56 6.63
CA CYS A 63 -2.33 -7.84 5.36
C CYS A 63 -2.64 -8.80 4.22
N TYR A 64 -3.49 -8.38 3.30
CA TYR A 64 -3.91 -9.19 2.14
C TYR A 64 -3.50 -8.53 0.83
N ASN A 65 -3.28 -9.37 -0.19
CA ASN A 65 -2.99 -8.88 -1.54
C ASN A 65 -4.28 -8.51 -2.26
N LEU A 66 -4.26 -7.38 -2.97
CA LEU A 66 -5.27 -6.97 -3.94
C LEU A 66 -4.64 -7.09 -5.33
N ASP A 67 -4.79 -8.27 -5.95
CA ASP A 67 -4.20 -8.58 -7.24
C ASP A 67 -5.28 -8.58 -8.32
N ILE A 68 -5.39 -7.46 -9.04
CA ILE A 68 -6.39 -7.31 -10.12
C ILE A 68 -6.06 -8.13 -11.36
N TRP A 69 -4.84 -8.67 -11.48
CA TRP A 69 -4.48 -9.58 -12.56
C TRP A 69 -4.99 -11.00 -12.30
N ALA A 70 -4.83 -11.49 -11.07
CA ALA A 70 -5.14 -12.87 -10.73
C ALA A 70 -6.50 -13.07 -10.06
N MET A 71 -7.11 -12.02 -9.50
CA MET A 71 -8.33 -12.12 -8.71
C MET A 71 -9.57 -11.65 -9.46
N ARG A 72 -10.64 -12.42 -9.37
CA ARG A 72 -11.98 -12.00 -9.84
C ARG A 72 -12.50 -10.83 -8.99
N PRO A 73 -13.39 -9.97 -9.55
CA PRO A 73 -13.96 -8.84 -8.81
C PRO A 73 -14.60 -9.22 -7.46
N SER A 74 -15.25 -10.39 -7.36
CA SER A 74 -15.84 -10.87 -6.10
C SER A 74 -14.79 -11.16 -5.03
N ILE A 75 -13.63 -11.70 -5.41
CA ILE A 75 -12.51 -11.95 -4.48
C ILE A 75 -11.85 -10.64 -4.08
N LEU A 76 -11.63 -9.72 -5.02
CA LEU A 76 -11.13 -8.37 -4.72
C LEU A 76 -12.02 -7.65 -3.72
N TYR A 77 -13.35 -7.72 -3.91
CA TYR A 77 -14.31 -7.16 -2.96
C TYR A 77 -14.20 -7.81 -1.58
N GLU A 78 -14.18 -9.16 -1.51
CA GLU A 78 -14.03 -9.88 -0.25
C GLU A 78 -12.76 -9.44 0.48
N VAL A 79 -11.60 -9.44 -0.21
CA VAL A 79 -10.31 -9.03 0.35
C VAL A 79 -10.33 -7.58 0.81
N ALA A 80 -10.84 -6.68 -0.02
CA ALA A 80 -10.91 -5.25 0.30
C ALA A 80 -11.81 -4.94 1.52
N THR A 81 -12.74 -5.87 1.84
CA THR A 81 -13.67 -5.75 2.97
C THR A 81 -13.27 -6.60 4.18
N LEU A 82 -12.19 -7.37 4.10
CA LEU A 82 -11.63 -8.11 5.23
C LEU A 82 -11.06 -7.12 6.24
N GLY A 83 -11.77 -6.94 7.33
CA GLY A 83 -11.39 -6.01 8.38
C GLY A 83 -12.62 -5.47 9.08
N SER A 84 -12.47 -4.41 9.83
CA SER A 84 -13.58 -3.71 10.46
C SER A 84 -14.34 -2.87 9.43
N ALA A 85 -15.66 -2.83 9.53
CA ALA A 85 -16.51 -1.96 8.70
C ALA A 85 -16.14 -0.46 8.81
N ASP A 86 -15.57 -0.07 9.95
CA ASP A 86 -15.20 1.32 10.24
C ASP A 86 -13.70 1.57 10.03
N ALA A 87 -12.94 0.58 9.55
CA ALA A 87 -11.51 0.73 9.30
C ALA A 87 -11.23 1.39 7.94
N ILE A 88 -10.16 2.17 7.91
CA ILE A 88 -9.59 2.69 6.66
C ILE A 88 -8.57 1.69 6.13
N VAL A 89 -8.74 1.26 4.89
CA VAL A 89 -7.75 0.41 4.20
C VAL A 89 -6.65 1.29 3.62
N ILE A 90 -5.42 1.04 4.06
CA ILE A 90 -4.22 1.63 3.46
C ILE A 90 -3.59 0.58 2.56
N CYS A 91 -3.69 0.79 1.25
CA CYS A 91 -3.13 -0.13 0.26
C CYS A 91 -1.79 0.39 -0.25
N GLU A 92 -0.74 -0.41 -0.14
CA GLU A 92 0.53 -0.10 -0.78
C GLU A 92 0.55 -0.62 -2.21
N GLY A 93 0.88 0.27 -3.17
CA GLY A 93 1.06 -0.07 -4.57
C GLY A 93 2.31 -0.90 -4.84
N VAL A 94 2.35 -1.57 -5.97
CA VAL A 94 3.50 -2.34 -6.46
C VAL A 94 4.22 -1.57 -7.56
N MET A 95 5.54 -1.68 -7.67
CA MET A 95 6.36 -1.00 -8.69
C MET A 95 6.05 0.51 -8.80
N GLY A 96 6.05 1.07 -10.00
CA GLY A 96 5.56 2.41 -10.27
C GLY A 96 4.04 2.43 -10.48
N LEU A 97 3.44 3.60 -10.28
CA LEU A 97 1.97 3.79 -10.31
C LEU A 97 1.30 3.24 -11.59
N PHE A 98 1.96 3.39 -12.73
CA PHE A 98 1.45 2.96 -14.03
C PHE A 98 2.09 1.67 -14.55
N ASP A 99 3.05 1.10 -13.80
CA ASP A 99 3.70 -0.14 -14.19
C ASP A 99 2.74 -1.32 -13.92
N GLY A 100 2.49 -2.13 -14.93
CA GLY A 100 1.56 -3.25 -14.86
C GLY A 100 2.18 -4.58 -15.26
N ALA A 101 1.42 -5.66 -15.17
CA ALA A 101 1.84 -7.02 -15.53
C ALA A 101 2.13 -7.15 -17.03
N ILE A 102 1.33 -6.50 -17.88
CA ILE A 102 1.56 -6.41 -19.33
C ILE A 102 1.39 -4.95 -19.72
N MET A 103 2.50 -4.29 -20.05
CA MET A 103 2.52 -2.85 -20.30
C MET A 103 1.94 -2.09 -19.07
N GLU A 104 0.85 -1.34 -19.24
CA GLU A 104 0.19 -0.60 -18.17
C GLU A 104 -0.98 -1.37 -17.53
N GLN A 105 -1.31 -2.59 -17.99
CA GLN A 105 -2.46 -3.34 -17.49
C GLN A 105 -2.19 -3.97 -16.13
N ALA A 106 -3.20 -3.97 -15.28
CA ALA A 106 -3.14 -4.42 -13.89
C ALA A 106 -2.13 -3.64 -13.03
N SER A 107 -1.94 -2.38 -13.34
CA SER A 107 -1.12 -1.44 -12.59
C SER A 107 -1.82 -1.00 -11.27
N THR A 108 -1.06 -0.37 -10.40
CA THR A 108 -1.61 0.28 -9.19
C THR A 108 -2.67 1.34 -9.56
N ALA A 109 -2.53 2.03 -10.69
CA ALA A 109 -3.53 2.97 -11.18
C ALA A 109 -4.85 2.28 -11.58
N ASP A 110 -4.77 1.08 -12.18
CA ASP A 110 -5.98 0.29 -12.49
C ASP A 110 -6.68 -0.18 -11.22
N LEU A 111 -5.92 -0.60 -10.20
CA LEU A 111 -6.49 -0.93 -8.89
C LEU A 111 -7.22 0.28 -8.29
N ALA A 112 -6.64 1.48 -8.39
CA ALA A 112 -7.28 2.71 -7.91
C ALA A 112 -8.60 2.99 -8.65
N GLN A 113 -8.65 2.79 -9.97
CA GLN A 113 -9.87 2.96 -10.76
C GLN A 113 -10.95 1.94 -10.38
N VAL A 114 -10.57 0.68 -10.22
CA VAL A 114 -11.48 -0.42 -9.87
C VAL A 114 -12.05 -0.25 -8.46
N THR A 115 -11.20 0.10 -7.49
CA THR A 115 -11.62 0.30 -6.10
C THR A 115 -12.30 1.64 -5.85
N GLY A 116 -12.00 2.64 -6.69
CA GLY A 116 -12.37 4.04 -6.45
C GLY A 116 -11.57 4.69 -5.33
N TRP A 117 -10.54 4.05 -4.84
CA TRP A 117 -9.66 4.60 -3.82
C TRP A 117 -8.67 5.60 -4.42
N PRO A 118 -8.53 6.78 -3.80
CA PRO A 118 -7.62 7.80 -4.27
C PRO A 118 -6.17 7.40 -4.05
N VAL A 119 -5.28 7.99 -4.85
CA VAL A 119 -3.83 7.73 -4.78
C VAL A 119 -3.11 8.90 -4.13
N VAL A 120 -2.25 8.58 -3.16
CA VAL A 120 -1.21 9.46 -2.62
C VAL A 120 0.12 9.05 -3.24
N LEU A 121 0.79 9.98 -3.91
CA LEU A 121 2.04 9.73 -4.63
C LEU A 121 3.25 10.08 -3.75
N ILE A 122 4.18 9.15 -3.58
CA ILE A 122 5.47 9.39 -2.93
C ILE A 122 6.52 9.67 -4.01
N ILE A 123 7.09 10.87 -4.00
CA ILE A 123 8.13 11.28 -4.94
C ILE A 123 9.48 11.34 -4.21
N ASP A 124 10.45 10.57 -4.66
CA ASP A 124 11.83 10.70 -4.20
C ASP A 124 12.43 12.01 -4.72
N ALA A 125 12.76 12.90 -3.80
CA ALA A 125 13.34 14.21 -4.09
C ALA A 125 14.85 14.27 -3.86
N ALA A 126 15.54 13.16 -3.59
CA ALA A 126 16.97 13.15 -3.19
C ALA A 126 17.88 13.90 -4.16
N ALA A 127 17.59 13.86 -5.46
CA ALA A 127 18.38 14.50 -6.51
C ALA A 127 17.54 15.47 -7.38
N GLN A 128 16.41 15.93 -6.86
CA GLN A 128 15.45 16.77 -7.60
C GLN A 128 15.14 18.05 -6.84
N GLY A 129 15.14 19.18 -7.55
CA GLY A 129 14.57 20.43 -7.07
C GLY A 129 13.22 20.69 -7.74
N ALA A 130 13.12 21.76 -8.53
CA ALA A 130 11.91 22.10 -9.27
C ALA A 130 11.46 21.02 -10.28
N SER A 131 12.37 20.14 -10.72
CA SER A 131 12.07 19.00 -11.60
C SER A 131 11.07 18.00 -10.97
N ALA A 132 11.02 17.90 -9.65
CA ALA A 132 10.00 17.10 -8.97
C ALA A 132 8.57 17.56 -9.29
N GLY A 133 8.36 18.86 -9.59
CA GLY A 133 7.09 19.37 -10.10
C GLY A 133 6.75 18.81 -11.49
N ALA A 134 7.72 18.64 -12.37
CA ALA A 134 7.48 18.02 -13.69
C ALA A 134 7.11 16.54 -13.54
N VAL A 135 7.76 15.81 -12.62
CA VAL A 135 7.37 14.44 -12.27
C VAL A 135 5.92 14.42 -11.79
N LEU A 136 5.57 15.24 -10.78
CA LEU A 136 4.22 15.31 -10.25
C LEU A 136 3.18 15.61 -11.35
N ARG A 137 3.46 16.58 -12.21
CA ARG A 137 2.58 16.94 -13.33
C ARG A 137 2.40 15.76 -14.29
N GLY A 138 3.49 15.08 -14.65
CA GLY A 138 3.42 13.89 -15.50
C GLY A 138 2.45 12.85 -14.94
N PHE A 139 2.60 12.51 -13.65
CA PHE A 139 1.72 11.55 -12.99
C PHE A 139 0.28 12.05 -12.80
N ALA A 140 0.08 13.36 -12.67
CA ALA A 140 -1.26 13.95 -12.55
C ALA A 140 -2.03 14.03 -13.88
N THR A 141 -1.33 13.98 -15.03
CA THR A 141 -1.94 14.18 -16.36
C THR A 141 -1.74 13.04 -17.34
N HIS A 142 -1.01 11.98 -16.95
CA HIS A 142 -0.68 10.84 -17.81
C HIS A 142 -1.90 10.08 -18.32
N ARG A 143 -2.91 9.89 -17.47
CA ARG A 143 -4.16 9.23 -17.84
C ARG A 143 -5.35 10.18 -17.73
N PRO A 144 -6.27 10.20 -18.70
CA PRO A 144 -7.50 10.99 -18.59
C PRO A 144 -8.34 10.49 -17.39
N ASN A 145 -8.96 11.43 -16.68
CA ASN A 145 -9.83 11.16 -15.51
C ASN A 145 -9.14 10.46 -14.34
N PHE A 146 -7.82 10.53 -14.27
CA PHE A 146 -7.03 9.99 -13.17
C PHE A 146 -5.96 11.01 -12.77
N SER A 147 -5.90 11.32 -11.48
CA SER A 147 -4.84 12.14 -10.90
C SER A 147 -4.62 11.71 -9.44
N PRO A 148 -3.39 11.69 -8.95
CA PRO A 148 -3.13 11.59 -7.52
C PRO A 148 -3.84 12.73 -6.77
N VAL A 149 -4.38 12.46 -5.59
CA VAL A 149 -5.06 13.48 -4.76
C VAL A 149 -4.12 14.13 -3.76
N GLY A 150 -2.97 13.49 -3.49
CA GLY A 150 -1.96 13.96 -2.57
C GLY A 150 -0.56 13.55 -2.99
N VAL A 151 0.44 14.28 -2.49
CA VAL A 151 1.86 14.01 -2.69
C VAL A 151 2.64 14.12 -1.39
N ILE A 152 3.57 13.20 -1.19
CA ILE A 152 4.58 13.24 -0.13
C ILE A 152 5.95 13.28 -0.83
N PHE A 153 6.76 14.29 -0.55
CA PHE A 153 8.14 14.35 -1.02
C PHE A 153 9.05 13.65 -0.01
N ASN A 154 9.73 12.61 -0.46
CA ASN A 154 10.67 11.84 0.34
C ASN A 154 12.12 12.27 0.10
N ARG A 155 13.00 12.02 1.06
CA ARG A 155 14.44 12.31 1.04
C ARG A 155 14.76 13.80 0.80
N VAL A 156 13.98 14.68 1.43
CA VAL A 156 14.15 16.14 1.32
C VAL A 156 15.38 16.61 2.06
N GLY A 157 16.22 17.43 1.42
CA GLY A 157 17.53 17.83 1.95
C GLY A 157 17.54 18.99 2.95
N GLY A 158 16.43 19.69 3.18
CA GLY A 158 16.35 20.80 4.13
C GLY A 158 15.36 21.89 3.75
N ILE A 159 15.32 22.99 4.50
CA ILE A 159 14.28 24.04 4.40
C ILE A 159 14.21 24.65 3.00
N ARG A 160 15.35 25.06 2.41
CA ARG A 160 15.37 25.62 1.06
C ARG A 160 14.87 24.63 0.01
N HIS A 161 15.24 23.36 0.16
CA HIS A 161 14.78 22.30 -0.72
C HIS A 161 13.26 22.11 -0.61
N LYS A 162 12.72 22.07 0.60
CA LYS A 162 11.29 22.03 0.87
C LYS A 162 10.54 23.16 0.19
N ASP A 163 11.06 24.40 0.25
CA ASP A 163 10.42 25.58 -0.38
C ASP A 163 10.42 25.48 -1.91
N ILE A 164 11.50 24.96 -2.50
CA ILE A 164 11.58 24.72 -3.95
C ILE A 164 10.54 23.69 -4.37
N LEU A 165 10.47 22.56 -3.68
CA LEU A 165 9.53 21.48 -3.95
C LEU A 165 8.08 21.95 -3.82
N ARG A 166 7.76 22.70 -2.75
CA ARG A 166 6.44 23.26 -2.52
C ARG A 166 5.99 24.18 -3.67
N LYS A 167 6.83 25.14 -4.07
CA LYS A 167 6.53 26.06 -5.17
C LYS A 167 6.38 25.32 -6.50
N ALA A 168 7.23 24.31 -6.75
CA ALA A 168 7.17 23.50 -7.94
C ALA A 168 5.87 22.69 -8.01
N ALA A 169 5.47 22.04 -6.90
CA ALA A 169 4.26 21.25 -6.82
C ALA A 169 2.99 22.08 -7.03
N ILE A 170 2.86 23.22 -6.34
CA ILE A 170 1.69 24.14 -6.48
C ILE A 170 1.55 24.60 -7.93
N ARG A 171 2.66 24.94 -8.60
CA ARG A 171 2.63 25.36 -10.01
C ARG A 171 2.30 24.23 -10.98
N ALA A 172 2.76 23.01 -10.67
CA ALA A 172 2.65 21.87 -11.57
C ALA A 172 1.28 21.19 -11.50
N ALA A 173 0.74 21.04 -10.29
CA ALA A 173 -0.50 20.33 -10.01
C ALA A 173 -1.20 20.97 -8.78
N PRO A 174 -1.89 22.12 -8.95
CA PRO A 174 -2.46 22.88 -7.84
C PRO A 174 -3.55 22.11 -7.07
N ASP A 175 -4.21 21.16 -7.71
CA ASP A 175 -5.28 20.36 -7.12
C ASP A 175 -4.74 19.17 -6.28
N VAL A 176 -3.44 18.86 -6.38
CA VAL A 176 -2.81 17.79 -5.61
C VAL A 176 -2.33 18.34 -4.27
N LYS A 177 -2.85 17.80 -3.17
CA LYS A 177 -2.52 18.24 -1.82
C LYS A 177 -1.10 17.83 -1.43
N ILE A 178 -0.31 18.73 -0.89
CA ILE A 178 1.02 18.43 -0.37
C ILE A 178 0.86 17.97 1.08
N LEU A 179 1.02 16.66 1.31
CA LEU A 179 0.81 16.02 2.62
C LEU A 179 2.05 16.01 3.49
N GLY A 180 3.25 16.13 2.91
CA GLY A 180 4.45 16.09 3.71
C GLY A 180 5.75 16.25 2.93
N PHE A 181 6.81 16.52 3.73
CA PHE A 181 8.19 16.60 3.26
C PHE A 181 9.05 15.81 4.23
N VAL A 182 9.39 14.60 3.86
CA VAL A 182 10.13 13.66 4.71
C VAL A 182 11.62 13.83 4.47
N PRO A 183 12.43 14.12 5.49
CA PRO A 183 13.87 14.27 5.32
C PRO A 183 14.53 12.93 4.99
N ARG A 184 15.76 13.00 4.45
CA ARG A 184 16.60 11.80 4.31
C ARG A 184 16.88 11.25 5.71
N SER A 185 16.68 9.96 5.89
CA SER A 185 17.09 9.21 7.08
C SER A 185 18.06 8.11 6.66
N THR A 186 19.18 7.98 7.36
CA THR A 186 20.16 6.92 7.15
C THR A 186 19.81 5.66 7.94
N ASP A 187 18.89 5.77 8.89
CA ASP A 187 18.56 4.71 9.86
C ASP A 187 17.34 3.89 9.42
N LEU A 188 16.77 4.20 8.25
CA LEU A 188 15.55 3.59 7.74
C LEU A 188 15.76 2.93 6.37
N ASP A 189 16.87 2.22 6.22
CA ASP A 189 17.11 1.39 5.05
C ASP A 189 16.58 -0.02 5.33
N LEU A 190 15.65 -0.48 4.49
CA LEU A 190 15.25 -1.89 4.49
C LEU A 190 16.30 -2.68 3.72
N PRO A 191 16.87 -3.73 4.34
CA PRO A 191 17.81 -4.58 3.63
C PRO A 191 17.12 -5.26 2.44
N ASP A 192 17.77 -5.25 1.29
CA ASP A 192 17.30 -5.92 0.09
C ASP A 192 18.22 -7.09 -0.29
N ARG A 193 17.67 -8.01 -1.07
CA ARG A 193 18.36 -9.10 -1.73
C ARG A 193 18.07 -9.05 -3.23
N HIS A 194 18.63 -9.98 -3.99
CA HIS A 194 18.51 -10.05 -5.46
C HIS A 194 17.05 -9.99 -6.00
N LEU A 195 16.07 -10.43 -5.23
CA LEU A 195 14.65 -10.47 -5.60
C LEU A 195 13.75 -9.57 -4.74
N GLY A 196 14.30 -8.56 -4.08
CA GLY A 196 13.55 -7.63 -3.23
C GLY A 196 14.01 -7.63 -1.78
N LEU A 197 13.16 -7.19 -0.86
CA LEU A 197 13.46 -7.10 0.56
C LEU A 197 13.74 -8.48 1.17
N ILE A 198 14.51 -8.52 2.27
CA ILE A 198 14.54 -9.71 3.14
C ILE A 198 13.15 -9.95 3.73
N GLN A 199 12.86 -11.18 4.17
CA GLN A 199 11.59 -11.45 4.84
C GLN A 199 11.52 -10.74 6.20
N ALA A 200 10.33 -10.34 6.63
CA ALA A 200 10.14 -9.62 7.90
C ALA A 200 10.69 -10.40 9.11
N VAL A 201 10.58 -11.72 9.10
CA VAL A 201 11.12 -12.61 10.15
C VAL A 201 12.65 -12.63 10.23
N GLU A 202 13.34 -12.22 9.17
CA GLU A 202 14.81 -12.16 9.09
C GLU A 202 15.36 -10.80 9.52
N HIS A 203 14.49 -9.81 9.72
CA HIS A 203 14.92 -8.45 10.09
C HIS A 203 15.28 -8.41 11.59
N ALA A 204 16.56 -8.24 11.90
CA ALA A 204 17.07 -8.35 13.27
C ALA A 204 16.43 -7.36 14.27
N ASP A 205 16.13 -6.14 13.82
CA ASP A 205 15.63 -5.04 14.66
C ASP A 205 14.30 -4.46 14.13
N LEU A 206 13.37 -5.34 13.67
CA LEU A 206 12.15 -4.92 12.99
C LEU A 206 11.30 -3.93 13.80
N GLU A 207 11.07 -4.21 15.09
CA GLU A 207 10.28 -3.32 15.96
C GLU A 207 10.89 -1.92 16.07
N LYS A 208 12.20 -1.83 16.29
CA LYS A 208 12.91 -0.56 16.34
C LYS A 208 12.83 0.20 15.00
N PHE A 209 12.95 -0.53 13.90
CA PHE A 209 12.80 0.04 12.56
C PHE A 209 11.39 0.62 12.37
N LEU A 210 10.34 -0.14 12.71
CA LEU A 210 8.95 0.28 12.60
C LEU A 210 8.65 1.51 13.46
N ASP A 211 9.13 1.54 14.71
CA ASP A 211 8.95 2.68 15.59
C ASP A 211 9.71 3.93 15.09
N SER A 212 10.89 3.77 14.54
CA SER A 212 11.65 4.85 13.92
C SER A 212 10.94 5.40 12.67
N ALA A 213 10.36 4.53 11.84
CA ALA A 213 9.58 4.93 10.68
C ALA A 213 8.28 5.65 11.10
N ALA A 214 7.62 5.20 12.17
CA ALA A 214 6.44 5.86 12.74
C ALA A 214 6.77 7.28 13.22
N ASN A 215 7.86 7.45 13.98
CA ASN A 215 8.34 8.75 14.44
C ASN A 215 8.69 9.71 13.29
N LEU A 216 9.25 9.18 12.20
CA LEU A 216 9.55 9.97 11.01
C LEU A 216 8.27 10.49 10.35
N VAL A 217 7.28 9.64 10.21
CA VAL A 217 5.98 9.96 9.61
C VAL A 217 5.22 10.97 10.46
N GLU A 218 5.11 10.74 11.77
CA GLU A 218 4.43 11.65 12.70
C GLU A 218 4.92 13.10 12.58
N LYS A 219 6.23 13.30 12.47
CA LYS A 219 6.86 14.62 12.43
C LYS A 219 6.77 15.33 11.08
N ASN A 220 6.51 14.60 9.99
CA ASN A 220 6.74 15.12 8.63
C ASN A 220 5.55 14.99 7.69
N ILE A 221 4.47 14.30 8.10
CA ILE A 221 3.27 14.10 7.29
C ILE A 221 2.04 14.61 8.04
N ASP A 222 1.18 15.31 7.35
CA ASP A 222 -0.14 15.72 7.85
C ASP A 222 -1.07 14.50 7.83
N ILE A 223 -1.17 13.85 8.99
CA ILE A 223 -1.91 12.59 9.15
C ILE A 223 -3.42 12.81 9.04
N ASP A 224 -3.94 13.90 9.56
CA ASP A 224 -5.38 14.19 9.50
C ASP A 224 -5.80 14.46 8.07
N GLU A 225 -5.02 15.27 7.33
CA GLU A 225 -5.26 15.49 5.91
C GLU A 225 -5.13 14.19 5.10
N PHE A 226 -4.10 13.36 5.37
CA PHE A 226 -3.91 12.05 4.73
C PHE A 226 -5.14 11.15 4.92
N LEU A 227 -5.65 10.99 6.14
CA LEU A 227 -6.83 10.17 6.43
C LEU A 227 -8.10 10.75 5.81
N SER A 228 -8.22 12.08 5.72
CA SER A 228 -9.36 12.77 5.11
C SER A 228 -9.55 12.45 3.63
N LEU A 229 -8.48 12.02 2.96
CA LEU A 229 -8.50 11.64 1.55
C LEU A 229 -9.17 10.30 1.29
N ALA A 230 -9.28 9.40 2.28
CA ALA A 230 -9.87 8.08 2.09
C ALA A 230 -11.30 8.15 1.53
N ARG A 231 -11.63 7.27 0.58
CA ARG A 231 -12.94 7.25 -0.11
C ARG A 231 -13.59 5.86 0.00
N PRO A 232 -14.92 5.80 -0.05
CA PRO A 232 -15.64 4.54 -0.07
C PRO A 232 -15.22 3.65 -1.24
N LEU A 233 -15.18 2.33 -0.98
CA LEU A 233 -14.96 1.31 -2.00
C LEU A 233 -16.09 1.34 -3.04
N LYS A 234 -15.73 1.40 -4.32
CA LYS A 234 -16.68 1.37 -5.45
C LYS A 234 -17.00 -0.05 -5.94
N LEU A 235 -16.15 -1.04 -5.61
CA LEU A 235 -16.45 -2.42 -5.93
C LEU A 235 -17.74 -2.87 -5.24
N SER A 236 -18.58 -3.58 -5.98
CA SER A 236 -19.75 -4.26 -5.43
C SER A 236 -19.44 -5.75 -5.29
N GLY A 237 -19.88 -6.33 -4.16
CA GLY A 237 -19.67 -7.74 -3.88
C GLY A 237 -20.73 -8.63 -4.49
N GLY A 238 -20.30 -9.85 -4.80
CA GLY A 238 -21.17 -11.01 -5.07
C GLY A 238 -20.88 -12.13 -4.08
N VAL A 239 -21.55 -13.26 -4.21
CA VAL A 239 -21.21 -14.46 -3.44
C VAL A 239 -19.77 -14.86 -3.79
N SER A 240 -18.88 -14.79 -2.81
CA SER A 240 -17.48 -15.17 -3.00
C SER A 240 -17.36 -16.68 -2.84
N SER A 241 -16.85 -17.34 -3.87
CA SER A 241 -16.29 -18.69 -3.79
C SER A 241 -14.77 -18.58 -3.58
N SER A 242 -14.15 -19.66 -3.12
CA SER A 242 -12.68 -19.75 -3.07
C SER A 242 -12.04 -19.25 -4.37
N PRO A 243 -10.90 -18.55 -4.35
CA PRO A 243 -10.17 -18.18 -5.56
C PRO A 243 -9.92 -19.36 -6.51
N ILE A 244 -9.56 -20.49 -5.92
CA ILE A 244 -9.35 -21.78 -6.58
C ILE A 244 -10.05 -22.84 -5.72
N ALA A 245 -10.78 -23.76 -6.34
CA ALA A 245 -11.42 -24.85 -5.60
C ALA A 245 -10.37 -25.71 -4.83
N PRO A 246 -10.74 -26.29 -3.67
CA PRO A 246 -9.84 -27.16 -2.94
C PRO A 246 -9.32 -28.31 -3.81
N LEU A 247 -8.03 -28.60 -3.75
CA LEU A 247 -7.40 -29.67 -4.49
C LEU A 247 -7.75 -31.08 -3.95
N GLY A 248 -8.35 -31.12 -2.77
CA GLY A 248 -8.76 -32.35 -2.09
C GLY A 248 -9.40 -32.04 -0.74
N GLN A 249 -9.88 -33.08 -0.05
CA GLN A 249 -10.48 -32.95 1.28
C GLN A 249 -9.44 -32.69 2.37
N ARG A 250 -8.25 -33.26 2.21
CA ARG A 250 -7.07 -33.03 3.08
C ARG A 250 -5.91 -32.59 2.24
N ILE A 251 -5.32 -31.45 2.58
CA ILE A 251 -4.26 -30.80 1.79
C ILE A 251 -3.08 -30.55 2.73
N ALA A 252 -1.93 -31.14 2.42
CA ALA A 252 -0.67 -30.81 3.08
C ALA A 252 -0.04 -29.58 2.41
N ILE A 253 0.41 -28.63 3.22
CA ILE A 253 0.99 -27.38 2.75
C ILE A 253 2.37 -27.23 3.36
N ALA A 254 3.40 -27.11 2.52
CA ALA A 254 4.70 -26.68 3.01
C ALA A 254 4.59 -25.20 3.46
N ASP A 255 4.83 -24.95 4.72
CA ASP A 255 4.71 -23.64 5.36
C ASP A 255 5.89 -23.38 6.29
N ASP A 256 7.00 -22.95 5.71
CA ASP A 256 8.17 -22.50 6.41
C ASP A 256 8.75 -21.24 5.76
N GLN A 257 9.91 -20.81 6.20
CA GLN A 257 10.58 -19.61 5.69
C GLN A 257 10.88 -19.68 4.18
N ALA A 258 11.08 -20.87 3.62
CA ALA A 258 11.33 -21.06 2.18
C ALA A 258 10.02 -21.14 1.36
N PHE A 259 8.90 -21.53 1.98
CA PHE A 259 7.60 -21.77 1.33
C PHE A 259 6.52 -20.81 1.81
N SER A 260 6.85 -19.53 2.06
CA SER A 260 5.92 -18.51 2.56
C SER A 260 5.14 -17.79 1.45
N PHE A 261 5.51 -17.93 0.18
CA PHE A 261 4.92 -17.18 -0.94
C PHE A 261 3.59 -17.76 -1.40
N ARG A 262 2.52 -17.36 -0.71
CA ARG A 262 1.14 -17.80 -0.99
C ARG A 262 0.11 -16.72 -0.68
N TYR A 263 -1.01 -16.79 -1.34
CA TYR A 263 -2.15 -15.94 -0.98
C TYR A 263 -2.95 -16.56 0.15
N THR A 264 -2.99 -15.89 1.28
CA THR A 264 -3.76 -16.30 2.47
C THR A 264 -5.25 -16.48 2.14
N ILE A 265 -5.81 -15.68 1.22
CA ILE A 265 -7.20 -15.79 0.81
C ILE A 265 -7.51 -17.15 0.15
N THR A 266 -6.55 -17.76 -0.54
CA THR A 266 -6.72 -19.11 -1.13
C THR A 266 -6.88 -20.16 -0.02
N LEU A 267 -6.01 -20.13 0.99
CA LEU A 267 -6.10 -21.06 2.11
C LEU A 267 -7.38 -20.90 2.92
N ASN A 268 -7.76 -19.66 3.17
CA ASN A 268 -9.01 -19.34 3.85
C ASN A 268 -10.23 -19.83 3.05
N GLY A 269 -10.18 -19.70 1.72
CA GLY A 269 -11.20 -20.22 0.82
C GLY A 269 -11.31 -21.74 0.91
N TRP A 270 -10.21 -22.47 0.87
CA TRP A 270 -10.21 -23.93 0.99
C TRP A 270 -10.77 -24.42 2.33
N LYS A 271 -10.38 -23.78 3.46
CA LYS A 271 -10.97 -24.06 4.77
C LYS A 271 -12.48 -23.79 4.80
N LYS A 272 -12.91 -22.68 4.20
CA LYS A 272 -14.34 -22.30 4.12
C LYS A 272 -15.17 -23.30 3.30
N GLU A 273 -14.57 -23.92 2.28
CA GLU A 273 -15.17 -24.98 1.46
C GLU A 273 -15.01 -26.38 2.07
N GLY A 274 -14.48 -26.50 3.30
CA GLY A 274 -14.44 -27.74 4.07
C GLY A 274 -13.15 -28.55 3.94
N ALA A 275 -12.11 -28.04 3.27
CA ALA A 275 -10.82 -28.73 3.24
C ALA A 275 -10.09 -28.62 4.59
N GLU A 276 -9.49 -29.73 5.01
CA GLU A 276 -8.57 -29.80 6.14
C GLU A 276 -7.14 -29.46 5.62
N LEU A 277 -6.50 -28.47 6.23
CA LEU A 277 -5.14 -28.03 5.87
C LEU A 277 -4.17 -28.43 6.97
N ASN A 278 -3.12 -29.15 6.61
CA ASN A 278 -2.06 -29.66 7.48
C ASN A 278 -0.70 -29.15 7.02
#